data_470a998492fe81b7c1cc3c7a3b99d117
#
_entry.id   470a998492fe81b7c1cc3c7a3b99d117
#
_cell.length_a   1.000
_cell.length_b   1.000
_cell.length_c   1.000
_cell.angle_alpha   90.00
_cell.angle_beta   90.00
_cell.angle_gamma   90.00
#
_symmetry.space_group_name_H-M   'P 1'
#
loop_
_entity.id
_entity.type
_entity.pdbx_description
1 polymer ?
#
loop_
_entity_poly.entity_id
_entity_poly.type
_entity_poly.pdbx_seq_one_letter_code
_entity_poly.pdbx_strand_id
1 'polypeptide(L)'
;MSHRTPNHVCAVVVSYHPERDVLREVLAAARPQVDELVVVDNGSSPQTVEWLAGLAREHDFHVLPLGRNLGIASAHNAGIAWARENKSAYVLLLDQDSTPDHAMVDELLRADRELRARGAQVSAVGPQYRDASRGHASFFVRFGLVKFVRLYCDSGVCGQRIPADFLISSGSLMSMDALTAIGGMDDGLFIDHVDTDWFLRARHRGYQAFGVCDAVMLHSLGSGTSRIWLGRWRHVARHGPLRHYYNFRNSLLLYRRPYAPARWILTDITRLAGLFFFHALFTPPRREQVAMMLKGIVDGVRGHGGPLGRQ
;
A
#
# COMPACT_ATOMS: atom_id res chain seq x y z
N MET A 1 -1.72 -29.81 -14.68
CA MET A 1 -1.82 -28.97 -13.44
C MET A 1 -0.40 -28.75 -12.94
N SER A 2 0.14 -27.57 -13.10
CA SER A 2 1.51 -27.24 -12.68
C SER A 2 1.52 -27.04 -11.17
N HIS A 3 2.30 -27.85 -10.44
CA HIS A 3 2.44 -27.75 -9.00
C HIS A 3 3.12 -26.43 -8.64
N ARG A 4 2.38 -25.52 -8.00
CA ARG A 4 2.97 -24.38 -7.28
C ARG A 4 3.73 -24.92 -6.08
N THR A 5 4.94 -24.44 -5.84
CA THR A 5 5.65 -24.72 -4.59
C THR A 5 4.87 -24.02 -3.46
N PRO A 6 4.47 -24.72 -2.39
CA PRO A 6 3.48 -24.21 -1.43
C PRO A 6 3.82 -22.87 -0.76
N ASN A 7 5.09 -22.47 -0.77
CA ASN A 7 5.58 -21.25 -0.11
C ASN A 7 6.33 -20.32 -1.07
N HIS A 8 6.20 -20.48 -2.40
CA HIS A 8 6.94 -19.66 -3.36
C HIS A 8 6.44 -18.21 -3.32
N VAL A 9 7.29 -17.31 -2.86
CA VAL A 9 7.00 -15.87 -2.69
C VAL A 9 7.70 -15.07 -3.77
N CYS A 10 6.94 -14.22 -4.45
CA CYS A 10 7.47 -13.17 -5.32
C CYS A 10 7.33 -11.81 -4.64
N ALA A 11 8.43 -11.10 -4.43
CA ALA A 11 8.39 -9.69 -4.07
C ALA A 11 8.18 -8.84 -5.32
N VAL A 12 7.21 -7.94 -5.26
CA VAL A 12 6.91 -6.93 -6.28
C VAL A 12 7.26 -5.57 -5.69
N VAL A 13 8.36 -5.00 -6.13
CA VAL A 13 8.83 -3.66 -5.71
C VAL A 13 8.42 -2.66 -6.78
N VAL A 14 7.57 -1.69 -6.45
CA VAL A 14 7.21 -0.63 -7.41
C VAL A 14 8.15 0.55 -7.24
N SER A 15 8.75 0.98 -8.34
CA SER A 15 9.68 2.11 -8.38
C SER A 15 9.21 3.21 -9.33
N TYR A 16 9.45 4.47 -8.94
CA TYR A 16 9.23 5.66 -9.76
C TYR A 16 10.19 6.75 -9.34
N HIS A 17 11.18 7.06 -10.17
CA HIS A 17 12.27 7.99 -9.85
C HIS A 17 12.89 7.75 -8.46
N PRO A 18 13.37 6.52 -8.18
CA PRO A 18 13.83 6.15 -6.85
C PRO A 18 15.14 6.87 -6.46
N GLU A 19 15.31 7.10 -5.17
CA GLU A 19 16.63 7.34 -4.59
C GLU A 19 17.42 6.03 -4.64
N ARG A 20 18.56 6.04 -5.36
CA ARG A 20 19.31 4.81 -5.70
C ARG A 20 19.75 4.02 -4.47
N ASP A 21 20.26 4.71 -3.46
CA ASP A 21 20.80 4.05 -2.27
C ASP A 21 19.65 3.47 -1.41
N VAL A 22 18.54 4.20 -1.29
CA VAL A 22 17.35 3.70 -0.58
C VAL A 22 16.78 2.46 -1.26
N LEU A 23 16.63 2.48 -2.59
CA LEU A 23 16.13 1.30 -3.30
C LEU A 23 17.10 0.12 -3.20
N ARG A 24 18.43 0.34 -3.23
CA ARG A 24 19.41 -0.73 -3.00
C ARG A 24 19.24 -1.39 -1.64
N GLU A 25 19.02 -0.62 -0.58
CA GLU A 25 18.75 -1.15 0.76
C GLU A 25 17.49 -2.01 0.80
N VAL A 26 16.40 -1.56 0.16
CA VAL A 26 15.16 -2.34 0.05
C VAL A 26 15.39 -3.67 -0.67
N LEU A 27 16.06 -3.63 -1.83
CA LEU A 27 16.34 -4.83 -2.63
C LEU A 27 17.27 -5.80 -1.90
N ALA A 28 18.32 -5.30 -1.25
CA ALA A 28 19.27 -6.12 -0.48
C ALA A 28 18.58 -6.80 0.73
N ALA A 29 17.63 -6.11 1.37
CA ALA A 29 16.88 -6.67 2.50
C ALA A 29 15.79 -7.65 2.06
N ALA A 30 15.13 -7.41 0.92
CA ALA A 30 14.05 -8.24 0.43
C ALA A 30 14.53 -9.51 -0.27
N ARG A 31 15.58 -9.42 -1.11
CA ARG A 31 16.01 -10.53 -1.97
C ARG A 31 16.29 -11.85 -1.23
N PRO A 32 16.99 -11.88 -0.09
CA PRO A 32 17.27 -13.14 0.61
C PRO A 32 16.05 -13.79 1.26
N GLN A 33 14.91 -13.10 1.33
CA GLN A 33 13.71 -13.57 2.00
C GLN A 33 12.64 -14.12 1.04
N VAL A 34 12.86 -14.02 -0.28
CA VAL A 34 11.87 -14.39 -1.31
C VAL A 34 12.49 -15.26 -2.39
N ASP A 35 11.67 -16.05 -3.06
CA ASP A 35 12.12 -16.92 -4.15
C ASP A 35 12.37 -16.11 -5.42
N GLU A 36 11.49 -15.14 -5.69
CA GLU A 36 11.55 -14.26 -6.85
C GLU A 36 11.41 -12.79 -6.44
N LEU A 37 12.08 -11.90 -7.16
CA LEU A 37 11.95 -10.47 -6.97
C LEU A 37 11.82 -9.78 -8.33
N VAL A 38 10.79 -8.95 -8.49
CA VAL A 38 10.57 -8.11 -9.67
C VAL A 38 10.45 -6.65 -9.27
N VAL A 39 11.26 -5.79 -9.88
CA VAL A 39 11.13 -4.34 -9.79
C VAL A 39 10.28 -3.86 -10.96
N VAL A 40 9.09 -3.32 -10.66
CA VAL A 40 8.22 -2.71 -11.67
C VAL A 40 8.53 -1.22 -11.72
N ASP A 41 9.24 -0.80 -12.76
CA ASP A 41 9.52 0.63 -12.97
C ASP A 41 8.32 1.31 -13.62
N ASN A 42 7.69 2.21 -12.88
CA ASN A 42 6.47 2.90 -13.28
C ASN A 42 6.74 4.18 -14.09
N GLY A 43 7.71 4.13 -15.00
CA GLY A 43 8.01 5.20 -15.94
C GLY A 43 9.05 6.21 -15.45
N SER A 44 10.13 5.74 -14.89
CA SER A 44 11.31 6.54 -14.59
C SER A 44 12.07 6.95 -15.85
N SER A 45 13.14 7.73 -15.68
CA SER A 45 13.99 8.12 -16.80
C SER A 45 14.72 6.93 -17.43
N PRO A 46 15.11 6.98 -18.73
CA PRO A 46 15.89 5.94 -19.36
C PRO A 46 17.17 5.56 -18.61
N GLN A 47 17.85 6.55 -18.04
CA GLN A 47 19.06 6.35 -17.23
C GLN A 47 18.77 5.58 -15.93
N THR A 48 17.60 5.76 -15.34
CA THR A 48 17.17 4.99 -14.17
C THR A 48 16.86 3.54 -14.55
N VAL A 49 16.19 3.33 -15.67
CA VAL A 49 15.88 1.98 -16.18
C VAL A 49 17.16 1.22 -16.51
N GLU A 50 18.12 1.87 -17.18
CA GLU A 50 19.43 1.28 -17.48
C GLU A 50 20.20 0.91 -16.21
N TRP A 51 20.20 1.80 -15.20
CA TRP A 51 20.80 1.52 -13.90
C TRP A 51 20.14 0.33 -13.21
N LEU A 52 18.79 0.24 -13.21
CA LEU A 52 18.06 -0.91 -12.67
C LEU A 52 18.41 -2.19 -13.39
N ALA A 53 18.52 -2.16 -14.71
CA ALA A 53 18.89 -3.33 -15.52
C ALA A 53 20.36 -3.78 -15.25
N GLY A 54 21.26 -2.84 -14.93
CA GLY A 54 22.60 -3.16 -14.46
C GLY A 54 22.58 -3.85 -13.11
N LEU A 55 21.88 -3.26 -12.15
CA LEU A 55 21.74 -3.78 -10.79
C LEU A 55 21.06 -5.16 -10.74
N ALA A 56 20.10 -5.41 -11.63
CA ALA A 56 19.41 -6.69 -11.73
C ALA A 56 20.32 -7.85 -12.11
N ARG A 57 21.31 -7.59 -12.97
CA ARG A 57 22.33 -8.60 -13.34
C ARG A 57 23.27 -8.96 -12.19
N GLU A 58 23.49 -8.02 -11.26
CA GLU A 58 24.38 -8.21 -10.11
C GLU A 58 23.70 -8.90 -8.93
N HIS A 59 22.38 -8.71 -8.77
CA HIS A 59 21.64 -9.09 -7.57
C HIS A 59 20.47 -10.04 -7.79
N ASP A 60 20.41 -10.68 -8.97
CA ASP A 60 19.42 -11.72 -9.30
C ASP A 60 17.96 -11.30 -9.03
N PHE A 61 17.50 -10.27 -9.74
CA PHE A 61 16.10 -9.86 -9.78
C PHE A 61 15.68 -9.43 -11.19
N HIS A 62 14.38 -9.30 -11.43
CA HIS A 62 13.83 -8.90 -12.72
C HIS A 62 13.43 -7.44 -12.73
N VAL A 63 13.52 -6.78 -13.89
CA VAL A 63 13.04 -5.41 -14.10
C VAL A 63 11.93 -5.44 -15.14
N LEU A 64 10.78 -4.87 -14.79
CA LEU A 64 9.63 -4.71 -15.66
C LEU A 64 9.34 -3.21 -15.88
N PRO A 65 9.90 -2.59 -16.95
CA PRO A 65 9.67 -1.19 -17.22
C PRO A 65 8.30 -0.97 -17.89
N LEU A 66 7.47 -0.09 -17.32
CA LEU A 66 6.17 0.27 -17.90
C LEU A 66 6.26 1.41 -18.90
N GLY A 67 7.43 2.07 -19.04
CA GLY A 67 7.71 3.12 -19.99
C GLY A 67 7.04 4.46 -19.71
N ARG A 68 6.03 4.52 -18.86
CA ARG A 68 5.34 5.73 -18.41
C ARG A 68 4.65 5.51 -17.08
N ASN A 69 4.36 6.58 -16.34
CA ASN A 69 3.60 6.47 -15.09
C ASN A 69 2.13 6.08 -15.36
N LEU A 70 1.78 4.85 -15.02
CA LEU A 70 0.43 4.29 -15.12
C LEU A 70 -0.32 4.31 -13.78
N GLY A 71 0.33 4.76 -12.70
CA GLY A 71 -0.18 4.72 -11.33
C GLY A 71 0.22 3.44 -10.60
N ILE A 72 0.13 3.51 -9.26
CA ILE A 72 0.54 2.40 -8.40
C ILE A 72 -0.32 1.14 -8.60
N ALA A 73 -1.62 1.32 -8.89
CA ALA A 73 -2.53 0.20 -9.13
C ALA A 73 -2.09 -0.64 -10.33
N SER A 74 -1.81 0.00 -11.47
CA SER A 74 -1.35 -0.68 -12.68
C SER A 74 0.03 -1.31 -12.50
N ALA A 75 0.92 -0.64 -11.75
CA ALA A 75 2.24 -1.19 -11.44
C ALA A 75 2.15 -2.45 -10.57
N HIS A 76 1.30 -2.44 -9.53
CA HIS A 76 1.02 -3.64 -8.74
C HIS A 76 0.44 -4.76 -9.61
N ASN A 77 -0.54 -4.44 -10.48
CA ASN A 77 -1.15 -5.44 -11.36
C ASN A 77 -0.14 -6.07 -12.32
N ALA A 78 0.78 -5.28 -12.86
CA ALA A 78 1.85 -5.79 -13.72
C ALA A 78 2.77 -6.77 -12.97
N GLY A 79 3.20 -6.42 -11.76
CA GLY A 79 3.99 -7.30 -10.91
C GLY A 79 3.23 -8.57 -10.47
N ILE A 80 1.95 -8.45 -10.13
CA ILE A 80 1.09 -9.59 -9.78
C ILE A 80 0.92 -10.53 -10.99
N ALA A 81 0.75 -9.98 -12.20
CA ALA A 81 0.67 -10.77 -13.42
C ALA A 81 1.98 -11.54 -13.65
N TRP A 82 3.12 -10.87 -13.54
CA TRP A 82 4.44 -11.48 -13.63
C TRP A 82 4.62 -12.62 -12.60
N ALA A 83 4.28 -12.38 -11.34
CA ALA A 83 4.34 -13.40 -10.29
C ALA A 83 3.44 -14.62 -10.57
N ARG A 84 2.25 -14.37 -11.16
CA ARG A 84 1.32 -15.44 -11.58
C ARG A 84 1.90 -16.30 -12.71
N GLU A 85 2.52 -15.68 -13.71
CA GLU A 85 3.18 -16.37 -14.83
C GLU A 85 4.35 -17.24 -14.32
N ASN A 86 5.08 -16.77 -13.33
CA ASN A 86 6.15 -17.48 -12.64
C ASN A 86 5.66 -18.43 -11.53
N LYS A 87 4.35 -18.69 -11.44
CA LYS A 87 3.72 -19.68 -10.56
C LYS A 87 3.92 -19.44 -9.07
N SER A 88 4.13 -18.20 -8.67
CA SER A 88 4.26 -17.84 -7.26
C SER A 88 2.97 -18.15 -6.50
N ALA A 89 3.11 -18.66 -5.28
CA ALA A 89 1.99 -18.91 -4.37
C ALA A 89 1.57 -17.63 -3.63
N TYR A 90 2.52 -16.76 -3.37
CA TYR A 90 2.33 -15.49 -2.67
C TYR A 90 2.98 -14.34 -3.42
N VAL A 91 2.40 -13.15 -3.24
CA VAL A 91 2.97 -11.87 -3.67
C VAL A 91 3.18 -11.01 -2.45
N LEU A 92 4.40 -10.52 -2.26
CA LEU A 92 4.76 -9.48 -1.31
C LEU A 92 4.86 -8.16 -2.05
N LEU A 93 3.98 -7.20 -1.75
CA LEU A 93 4.06 -5.86 -2.32
C LEU A 93 5.01 -5.00 -1.48
N LEU A 94 5.89 -4.25 -2.13
CA LEU A 94 6.82 -3.32 -1.47
C LEU A 94 6.91 -1.99 -2.23
N ASP A 95 6.99 -0.90 -1.48
CA ASP A 95 7.37 0.40 -2.01
C ASP A 95 8.89 0.52 -2.09
N GLN A 96 9.39 1.43 -2.92
CA GLN A 96 10.83 1.66 -3.16
C GLN A 96 11.62 2.17 -1.94
N ASP A 97 10.93 2.50 -0.84
CA ASP A 97 11.47 3.09 0.39
C ASP A 97 11.06 2.32 1.67
N SER A 98 10.64 1.09 1.50
CA SER A 98 10.14 0.21 2.56
C SER A 98 11.04 -1.00 2.74
N THR A 99 11.88 -0.99 3.76
CA THR A 99 12.90 -2.01 4.02
C THR A 99 12.36 -3.08 4.96
N PRO A 100 12.18 -4.35 4.50
CA PRO A 100 11.76 -5.44 5.37
C PRO A 100 12.87 -5.81 6.38
N ASP A 101 12.49 -6.10 7.61
CA ASP A 101 13.39 -6.73 8.58
C ASP A 101 13.73 -8.17 8.13
N HIS A 102 14.86 -8.70 8.55
CA HIS A 102 15.43 -9.97 8.09
C HIS A 102 14.52 -11.21 8.25
N ALA A 103 13.55 -11.19 9.17
CA ALA A 103 12.61 -12.28 9.40
C ALA A 103 11.17 -11.97 8.97
N MET A 104 10.95 -10.83 8.31
CA MET A 104 9.59 -10.33 8.04
C MET A 104 8.76 -11.30 7.22
N VAL A 105 9.32 -11.85 6.14
CA VAL A 105 8.57 -12.73 5.22
C VAL A 105 8.24 -14.06 5.88
N ASP A 106 9.15 -14.65 6.63
CA ASP A 106 8.93 -15.89 7.36
C ASP A 106 7.82 -15.75 8.42
N GLU A 107 7.81 -14.61 9.15
CA GLU A 107 6.77 -14.30 10.12
C GLU A 107 5.40 -14.12 9.47
N LEU A 108 5.35 -13.45 8.31
CA LEU A 108 4.12 -13.29 7.54
C LEU A 108 3.59 -14.63 7.02
N LEU A 109 4.44 -15.46 6.44
CA LEU A 109 4.07 -16.80 5.96
C LEU A 109 3.59 -17.70 7.11
N ARG A 110 4.27 -17.66 8.26
CA ARG A 110 3.86 -18.40 9.45
C ARG A 110 2.47 -17.98 9.91
N ALA A 111 2.24 -16.67 9.99
CA ALA A 111 0.95 -16.11 10.39
C ALA A 111 -0.18 -16.49 9.42
N ASP A 112 0.04 -16.40 8.10
CA ASP A 112 -0.98 -16.78 7.10
C ASP A 112 -1.36 -18.25 7.26
N ARG A 113 -0.37 -19.16 7.41
CA ARG A 113 -0.62 -20.59 7.61
C ARG A 113 -1.39 -20.89 8.89
N GLU A 114 -1.01 -20.28 10.01
CA GLU A 114 -1.70 -20.43 11.29
C GLU A 114 -3.15 -19.98 11.23
N LEU A 115 -3.40 -18.83 10.60
CA LEU A 115 -4.75 -18.26 10.45
C LEU A 115 -5.63 -19.15 9.56
N ARG A 116 -5.10 -19.62 8.43
CA ARG A 116 -5.81 -20.55 7.53
C ARG A 116 -6.08 -21.89 8.18
N ALA A 117 -5.14 -22.43 8.95
CA ALA A 117 -5.33 -23.67 9.72
C ALA A 117 -6.45 -23.54 10.76
N ARG A 118 -6.72 -22.33 11.25
CA ARG A 118 -7.86 -22.00 12.13
C ARG A 118 -9.16 -21.71 11.38
N GLY A 119 -9.21 -21.88 10.05
CA GLY A 119 -10.38 -21.70 9.21
C GLY A 119 -10.61 -20.26 8.73
N ALA A 120 -9.66 -19.33 8.93
CA ALA A 120 -9.80 -17.97 8.43
C ALA A 120 -9.61 -17.92 6.89
N GLN A 121 -10.48 -17.18 6.19
CA GLN A 121 -10.25 -16.81 4.80
C GLN A 121 -9.35 -15.59 4.74
N VAL A 122 -8.04 -15.81 4.69
CA VAL A 122 -7.04 -14.71 4.74
C VAL A 122 -6.89 -14.07 3.37
N SER A 123 -7.13 -12.76 3.28
CA SER A 123 -6.82 -11.95 2.08
C SER A 123 -5.36 -11.60 2.02
N ALA A 124 -4.83 -11.05 3.10
CA ALA A 124 -3.46 -10.65 3.26
C ALA A 124 -3.05 -10.62 4.73
N VAL A 125 -1.76 -10.73 4.96
CA VAL A 125 -1.11 -10.42 6.24
C VAL A 125 -0.08 -9.31 6.02
N GLY A 126 0.10 -8.41 7.00
CA GLY A 126 1.03 -7.30 6.85
C GLY A 126 1.81 -7.00 8.12
N PRO A 127 3.02 -6.43 8.00
CA PRO A 127 3.92 -6.18 9.12
C PRO A 127 3.50 -4.98 9.95
N GLN A 128 4.12 -4.87 11.13
CA GLN A 128 4.17 -3.63 11.88
C GLN A 128 5.25 -2.72 11.28
N TYR A 129 4.86 -1.46 10.97
CA TYR A 129 5.83 -0.47 10.53
C TYR A 129 6.52 0.17 11.72
N ARG A 130 7.82 0.42 11.58
CA ARG A 130 8.59 1.27 12.48
C ARG A 130 9.17 2.43 11.70
N ASP A 131 8.94 3.63 12.19
CA ASP A 131 9.62 4.83 11.68
C ASP A 131 11.09 4.75 12.10
N ALA A 132 11.99 4.65 11.12
CA ALA A 132 13.43 4.57 11.36
C ALA A 132 13.97 5.77 12.18
N SER A 133 13.31 6.94 12.09
CA SER A 133 13.73 8.17 12.77
C SER A 133 13.16 8.34 14.17
N ARG A 134 12.04 7.68 14.52
CA ARG A 134 11.26 7.94 15.75
C ARG A 134 11.05 6.74 16.64
N GLY A 135 11.33 5.53 16.16
CA GLY A 135 11.14 4.29 16.91
C GLY A 135 9.67 3.98 17.27
N HIS A 136 8.72 4.78 16.80
CA HIS A 136 7.31 4.54 17.07
C HIS A 136 6.76 3.45 16.16
N ALA A 137 6.20 2.42 16.78
CA ALA A 137 5.46 1.39 16.09
C ALA A 137 4.16 1.94 15.49
N SER A 138 3.84 1.52 14.27
CA SER A 138 2.57 1.82 13.63
C SER A 138 1.40 1.09 14.30
N PHE A 139 0.21 1.37 13.82
CA PHE A 139 -1.03 0.75 14.26
C PHE A 139 -1.74 0.11 13.07
N PHE A 140 -2.52 -0.92 13.35
CA PHE A 140 -3.49 -1.46 12.42
C PHE A 140 -4.83 -0.74 12.56
N VAL A 141 -5.67 -0.80 11.54
CA VAL A 141 -6.87 0.04 11.46
C VAL A 141 -8.12 -0.82 11.37
N ARG A 142 -9.14 -0.43 12.15
CA ARG A 142 -10.52 -0.90 11.98
C ARG A 142 -11.47 0.28 11.80
N PHE A 143 -12.57 0.04 11.08
CA PHE A 143 -13.60 1.05 10.86
C PHE A 143 -14.47 1.19 12.11
N GLY A 144 -14.41 2.36 12.74
CA GLY A 144 -15.33 2.74 13.80
C GLY A 144 -16.65 3.29 13.23
N LEU A 145 -17.44 3.94 14.08
CA LEU A 145 -18.68 4.59 13.63
C LEU A 145 -18.42 5.92 12.92
N VAL A 146 -17.51 6.74 13.46
CA VAL A 146 -17.20 8.08 12.93
C VAL A 146 -15.69 8.37 12.84
N LYS A 147 -14.85 7.44 13.28
CA LYS A 147 -13.39 7.54 13.21
C LYS A 147 -12.75 6.18 13.07
N PHE A 148 -11.55 6.13 12.51
CA PHE A 148 -10.74 4.91 12.49
C PHE A 148 -10.29 4.55 13.90
N VAL A 149 -10.45 3.28 14.25
CA VAL A 149 -9.94 2.69 15.50
C VAL A 149 -8.53 2.19 15.23
N ARG A 150 -7.59 2.62 16.05
CA ARG A 150 -6.19 2.22 15.97
C ARG A 150 -5.93 1.06 16.92
N LEU A 151 -5.38 -0.01 16.40
CA LEU A 151 -5.02 -1.20 17.15
C LEU A 151 -3.50 -1.32 17.15
N TYR A 152 -2.92 -1.43 18.32
CA TYR A 152 -1.47 -1.51 18.53
C TYR A 152 -1.10 -2.92 18.94
N CYS A 153 0.13 -3.31 18.64
CA CYS A 153 0.72 -4.53 19.20
C CYS A 153 1.05 -4.32 20.69
N ASP A 154 0.74 -5.30 21.50
CA ASP A 154 1.09 -5.26 22.93
C ASP A 154 2.58 -5.58 23.10
N SER A 155 3.27 -4.73 23.86
CA SER A 155 4.68 -4.88 24.12
C SER A 155 4.97 -6.20 24.84
N GLY A 156 5.91 -6.99 24.30
CA GLY A 156 6.35 -8.24 24.92
C GLY A 156 5.45 -9.46 24.68
N VAL A 157 4.39 -9.33 23.88
CA VAL A 157 3.53 -10.46 23.49
C VAL A 157 3.88 -10.92 22.09
N CYS A 158 4.48 -12.10 21.96
CA CYS A 158 4.76 -12.72 20.67
C CYS A 158 3.52 -13.41 20.09
N GLY A 159 3.50 -13.61 18.78
CA GLY A 159 2.43 -14.33 18.11
C GLY A 159 1.12 -13.56 17.93
N GLN A 160 1.11 -12.25 18.16
CA GLN A 160 -0.11 -11.45 17.97
C GLN A 160 -0.49 -11.30 16.49
N ARG A 161 -1.75 -11.62 16.19
CA ARG A 161 -2.40 -11.46 14.88
C ARG A 161 -3.60 -10.53 15.07
N ILE A 162 -3.50 -9.31 14.60
CA ILE A 162 -4.51 -8.27 14.82
C ILE A 162 -5.43 -8.18 13.61
N PRO A 163 -6.72 -8.51 13.71
CA PRO A 163 -7.66 -8.32 12.61
C PRO A 163 -7.74 -6.84 12.22
N ALA A 164 -7.50 -6.56 10.94
CA ALA A 164 -7.54 -5.22 10.36
C ALA A 164 -8.61 -5.14 9.27
N ASP A 165 -9.22 -3.98 9.08
CA ASP A 165 -10.17 -3.79 7.99
C ASP A 165 -9.49 -3.46 6.67
N PHE A 166 -8.27 -2.93 6.73
CA PHE A 166 -7.36 -2.82 5.60
C PHE A 166 -5.90 -2.74 6.09
N LEU A 167 -4.99 -3.07 5.19
CA LEU A 167 -3.55 -2.87 5.33
C LEU A 167 -3.07 -1.91 4.26
N ILE A 168 -1.92 -1.29 4.43
CA ILE A 168 -1.25 -0.59 3.33
C ILE A 168 -0.60 -1.61 2.40
N SER A 169 -0.50 -1.30 1.11
CA SER A 169 0.03 -2.23 0.11
C SER A 169 1.45 -2.67 0.45
N SER A 170 2.33 -1.74 0.79
CA SER A 170 3.71 -2.05 1.11
C SER A 170 3.81 -2.97 2.33
N GLY A 171 4.58 -4.05 2.22
CA GLY A 171 4.69 -5.12 3.22
C GLY A 171 3.52 -6.12 3.25
N SER A 172 2.45 -5.90 2.49
CA SER A 172 1.34 -6.85 2.44
C SER A 172 1.72 -8.11 1.67
N LEU A 173 1.67 -9.26 2.36
CA LEU A 173 1.80 -10.59 1.76
C LEU A 173 0.41 -11.12 1.43
N MET A 174 0.16 -11.35 0.14
CA MET A 174 -1.12 -11.74 -0.43
C MET A 174 -1.00 -13.11 -1.09
N SER A 175 -1.90 -14.06 -0.80
CA SER A 175 -1.88 -15.32 -1.54
C SER A 175 -2.41 -15.13 -2.97
N MET A 176 -1.84 -15.86 -3.93
CA MET A 176 -2.29 -15.83 -5.32
C MET A 176 -3.75 -16.31 -5.46
N ASP A 177 -4.19 -17.18 -4.57
CA ASP A 177 -5.60 -17.63 -4.53
C ASP A 177 -6.54 -16.50 -4.13
N ALA A 178 -6.18 -15.72 -3.10
CA ALA A 178 -6.95 -14.52 -2.73
C ALA A 178 -6.95 -13.48 -3.85
N LEU A 179 -5.78 -13.20 -4.47
CA LEU A 179 -5.68 -12.31 -5.63
C LEU A 179 -6.52 -12.78 -6.82
N THR A 180 -6.62 -14.08 -7.04
CA THR A 180 -7.44 -14.66 -8.10
C THR A 180 -8.94 -14.53 -7.77
N ALA A 181 -9.32 -14.80 -6.53
CA ALA A 181 -10.71 -14.75 -6.10
C ALA A 181 -11.25 -13.31 -5.98
N ILE A 182 -10.43 -12.35 -5.51
CA ILE A 182 -10.81 -10.96 -5.28
C ILE A 182 -10.64 -10.11 -6.54
N GLY A 183 -9.65 -10.45 -7.36
CA GLY A 183 -9.20 -9.68 -8.53
C GLY A 183 -8.02 -8.76 -8.18
N GLY A 184 -7.42 -8.15 -9.20
CA GLY A 184 -6.31 -7.19 -9.08
C GLY A 184 -6.72 -5.84 -8.48
N MET A 185 -5.80 -4.91 -8.48
CA MET A 185 -6.03 -3.52 -8.07
C MET A 185 -6.91 -2.78 -9.08
N ASP A 186 -7.67 -1.77 -8.65
CA ASP A 186 -8.46 -0.93 -9.58
C ASP A 186 -7.57 0.14 -10.23
N ASP A 187 -7.21 -0.06 -11.51
CA ASP A 187 -6.36 0.86 -12.28
C ASP A 187 -6.96 2.26 -12.39
N GLY A 188 -8.28 2.38 -12.32
CA GLY A 188 -8.99 3.65 -12.34
C GLY A 188 -8.67 4.57 -11.17
N LEU A 189 -8.14 4.03 -10.08
CA LEU A 189 -7.76 4.84 -8.91
C LEU A 189 -6.40 5.52 -9.08
N PHE A 190 -5.51 4.97 -9.88
CA PHE A 190 -4.17 5.49 -10.16
C PHE A 190 -3.25 5.53 -8.92
N ILE A 191 -3.56 6.32 -7.90
CA ILE A 191 -2.84 6.42 -6.61
C ILE A 191 -3.82 6.82 -5.51
N ASP A 192 -3.51 6.49 -4.25
CA ASP A 192 -4.37 6.63 -3.07
C ASP A 192 -5.67 5.79 -3.13
N HIS A 193 -6.05 5.21 -2.03
CA HIS A 193 -7.20 4.28 -1.89
C HIS A 193 -7.14 2.98 -2.71
N VAL A 194 -6.04 2.69 -3.39
CA VAL A 194 -5.86 1.45 -4.17
C VAL A 194 -5.93 0.22 -3.26
N ASP A 195 -5.19 0.27 -2.17
CA ASP A 195 -5.22 -0.73 -1.09
C ASP A 195 -6.59 -0.78 -0.40
N THR A 196 -7.13 0.39 -0.03
CA THR A 196 -8.45 0.49 0.60
C THR A 196 -9.53 -0.18 -0.25
N ASP A 197 -9.59 0.11 -1.55
CA ASP A 197 -10.53 -0.53 -2.49
C ASP A 197 -10.38 -2.06 -2.48
N TRP A 198 -9.14 -2.53 -2.62
CA TRP A 198 -8.89 -3.96 -2.67
C TRP A 198 -9.33 -4.68 -1.39
N PHE A 199 -9.02 -4.11 -0.21
CA PHE A 199 -9.43 -4.70 1.07
C PHE A 199 -10.94 -4.59 1.33
N LEU A 200 -11.63 -3.55 0.85
CA LEU A 200 -13.09 -3.47 0.89
C LEU A 200 -13.73 -4.57 0.05
N ARG A 201 -13.20 -4.83 -1.16
CA ARG A 201 -13.65 -5.95 -2.01
C ARG A 201 -13.38 -7.30 -1.36
N ALA A 202 -12.20 -7.48 -0.78
CA ALA A 202 -11.83 -8.69 -0.06
C ALA A 202 -12.82 -8.97 1.09
N ARG A 203 -13.07 -7.96 1.92
CA ARG A 203 -14.02 -8.05 3.02
C ARG A 203 -15.45 -8.37 2.57
N HIS A 204 -15.91 -7.75 1.50
CA HIS A 204 -17.23 -8.02 0.93
C HIS A 204 -17.40 -9.47 0.49
N ARG A 205 -16.29 -10.12 0.11
CA ARG A 205 -16.23 -11.55 -0.26
C ARG A 205 -15.93 -12.48 0.93
N GLY A 206 -15.96 -11.97 2.17
CA GLY A 206 -15.73 -12.77 3.38
C GLY A 206 -14.27 -12.98 3.76
N TYR A 207 -13.33 -12.36 3.03
CA TYR A 207 -11.92 -12.42 3.37
C TYR A 207 -11.56 -11.46 4.50
N GLN A 208 -10.51 -11.79 5.24
CA GLN A 208 -10.00 -11.02 6.37
C GLN A 208 -8.53 -10.67 6.18
N ALA A 209 -8.14 -9.49 6.64
CA ALA A 209 -6.75 -9.05 6.69
C ALA A 209 -6.26 -9.02 8.15
N PHE A 210 -4.97 -9.31 8.34
CA PHE A 210 -4.38 -9.36 9.67
C PHE A 210 -3.04 -8.63 9.71
N GLY A 211 -2.86 -7.81 10.75
CA GLY A 211 -1.56 -7.31 11.15
C GLY A 211 -0.77 -8.37 11.92
N VAL A 212 0.51 -8.50 11.64
CA VAL A 212 1.43 -9.45 12.26
C VAL A 212 2.46 -8.68 13.06
N CYS A 213 2.39 -8.76 14.38
CA CYS A 213 3.20 -7.92 15.26
C CYS A 213 4.68 -8.33 15.28
N ASP A 214 4.98 -9.60 15.01
CA ASP A 214 6.36 -10.13 14.96
C ASP A 214 7.06 -9.80 13.62
N ALA A 215 6.28 -9.53 12.55
CA ALA A 215 6.81 -9.08 11.28
C ALA A 215 7.05 -7.57 11.33
N VAL A 216 8.26 -7.12 11.06
CA VAL A 216 8.64 -5.71 11.15
C VAL A 216 9.13 -5.21 9.80
N MET A 217 8.72 -3.99 9.44
CA MET A 217 9.21 -3.26 8.29
C MET A 217 9.66 -1.86 8.70
N LEU A 218 10.85 -1.47 8.27
CA LEU A 218 11.34 -0.11 8.42
C LEU A 218 10.83 0.73 7.27
N HIS A 219 10.17 1.83 7.56
CA HIS A 219 9.71 2.76 6.55
C HIS A 219 10.40 4.10 6.75
N SER A 220 11.19 4.52 5.78
CA SER A 220 11.74 5.86 5.75
C SER A 220 10.65 6.80 5.23
N LEU A 221 9.99 7.53 6.11
CA LEU A 221 9.02 8.56 5.72
C LEU A 221 9.74 9.67 4.94
N GLY A 222 9.97 9.44 3.64
CA GLY A 222 10.64 10.38 2.74
C GLY A 222 9.87 11.68 2.48
N SER A 223 8.58 11.75 2.81
CA SER A 223 7.80 12.99 2.74
C SER A 223 7.88 13.74 4.06
N GLY A 224 8.46 14.94 4.05
CA GLY A 224 8.57 15.79 5.22
C GLY A 224 7.25 15.90 5.98
N THR A 225 7.32 15.76 7.30
CA THR A 225 6.17 16.02 8.18
C THR A 225 6.17 17.47 8.63
N SER A 226 5.03 18.15 8.54
CA SER A 226 4.85 19.45 9.18
C SER A 226 4.43 19.26 10.63
N ARG A 227 5.16 19.91 11.55
CA ARG A 227 4.79 19.94 12.97
C ARG A 227 3.82 21.11 13.18
N ILE A 228 2.62 20.82 13.62
CA ILE A 228 1.57 21.84 13.83
C ILE A 228 1.03 21.72 15.24
N TRP A 229 0.82 22.86 15.88
CA TRP A 229 0.23 22.95 17.20
C TRP A 229 -1.29 23.15 17.10
N LEU A 230 -2.07 22.16 17.56
CA LEU A 230 -3.52 22.21 17.68
C LEU A 230 -3.91 21.76 19.09
N GLY A 231 -3.62 22.61 20.10
CA GLY A 231 -3.75 22.26 21.51
C GLY A 231 -2.71 21.25 22.01
N ARG A 232 -2.08 20.52 21.11
CA ARG A 232 -0.89 19.65 21.23
C ARG A 232 -0.15 19.60 19.91
N TRP A 233 1.15 19.34 19.95
CA TRP A 233 1.93 19.17 18.73
C TRP A 233 1.48 17.93 17.95
N ARG A 234 1.16 18.11 16.68
CA ARG A 234 0.79 17.04 15.76
C ARG A 234 1.75 17.04 14.58
N HIS A 235 2.13 15.85 14.15
CA HIS A 235 2.85 15.64 12.90
C HIS A 235 1.85 15.25 11.82
N VAL A 236 1.80 16.02 10.75
CA VAL A 236 0.93 15.80 9.61
C VAL A 236 1.81 15.56 8.39
N ALA A 237 1.60 14.46 7.70
CA ALA A 237 2.30 14.16 6.46
C ALA A 237 2.01 15.26 5.42
N ARG A 238 3.07 15.76 4.79
CA ARG A 238 2.99 16.83 3.81
C ARG A 238 2.77 16.22 2.42
N HIS A 239 1.54 16.24 1.96
CA HIS A 239 1.22 15.82 0.61
C HIS A 239 1.05 17.03 -0.31
N GLY A 240 1.50 16.90 -1.57
CA GLY A 240 1.27 17.93 -2.58
C GLY A 240 -0.20 18.02 -3.02
N PRO A 241 -0.60 19.16 -3.64
CA PRO A 241 -1.99 19.39 -4.09
C PRO A 241 -2.53 18.27 -4.99
N LEU A 242 -1.70 17.73 -5.88
CA LEU A 242 -2.07 16.63 -6.78
C LEU A 242 -2.52 15.37 -6.00
N ARG A 243 -1.87 15.06 -4.88
CA ARG A 243 -2.23 13.91 -4.07
C ARG A 243 -3.56 14.12 -3.35
N HIS A 244 -3.87 15.36 -2.95
CA HIS A 244 -5.20 15.69 -2.43
C HIS A 244 -6.30 15.55 -3.47
N TYR A 245 -6.04 15.89 -4.75
CA TYR A 245 -6.97 15.61 -5.84
C TYR A 245 -7.35 14.14 -5.87
N TYR A 246 -6.36 13.23 -5.94
CA TYR A 246 -6.63 11.79 -6.00
C TYR A 246 -7.34 11.29 -4.75
N ASN A 247 -6.93 11.73 -3.57
CA ASN A 247 -7.53 11.31 -2.32
C ASN A 247 -9.03 11.65 -2.26
N PHE A 248 -9.40 12.89 -2.60
CA PHE A 248 -10.80 13.31 -2.64
C PHE A 248 -11.58 12.63 -3.77
N ARG A 249 -11.03 12.55 -4.97
CA ARG A 249 -11.67 11.89 -6.10
C ARG A 249 -11.97 10.43 -5.82
N ASN A 250 -10.98 9.71 -5.35
CA ASN A 250 -11.07 8.27 -5.16
C ASN A 250 -12.03 7.92 -4.01
N SER A 251 -12.06 8.70 -2.94
CA SER A 251 -13.09 8.54 -1.91
C SER A 251 -14.50 8.58 -2.51
N LEU A 252 -14.80 9.58 -3.36
CA LEU A 252 -16.12 9.71 -4.01
C LEU A 252 -16.41 8.54 -4.96
N LEU A 253 -15.38 8.04 -5.69
CA LEU A 253 -15.52 6.84 -6.53
C LEU A 253 -15.85 5.61 -5.68
N LEU A 254 -15.18 5.44 -4.54
CA LEU A 254 -15.39 4.32 -3.64
C LEU A 254 -16.77 4.37 -2.96
N TYR A 255 -17.30 5.55 -2.61
CA TYR A 255 -18.64 5.67 -2.00
C TYR A 255 -19.75 5.10 -2.88
N ARG A 256 -19.53 5.03 -4.18
CA ARG A 256 -20.51 4.48 -5.15
C ARG A 256 -20.37 2.96 -5.33
N ARG A 257 -19.37 2.34 -4.71
CA ARG A 257 -19.14 0.90 -4.83
C ARG A 257 -20.06 0.12 -3.89
N PRO A 258 -20.74 -0.95 -4.38
CA PRO A 258 -21.70 -1.71 -3.57
C PRO A 258 -21.06 -2.43 -2.37
N TYR A 259 -19.75 -2.62 -2.40
CA TYR A 259 -18.97 -3.26 -1.35
C TYR A 259 -18.43 -2.28 -0.30
N ALA A 260 -18.58 -0.96 -0.50
CA ALA A 260 -18.11 0.04 0.47
C ALA A 260 -19.08 0.10 1.67
N PRO A 261 -18.66 -0.28 2.88
CA PRO A 261 -19.55 -0.31 4.01
C PRO A 261 -19.85 1.12 4.51
N ALA A 262 -21.11 1.36 4.92
CA ALA A 262 -21.53 2.67 5.39
C ALA A 262 -20.65 3.24 6.53
N ARG A 263 -20.13 2.37 7.40
CA ARG A 263 -19.21 2.78 8.48
C ARG A 263 -17.91 3.37 7.93
N TRP A 264 -17.35 2.77 6.90
CA TRP A 264 -16.16 3.31 6.24
C TRP A 264 -16.47 4.64 5.57
N ILE A 265 -17.58 4.73 4.82
CA ILE A 265 -18.00 5.97 4.13
C ILE A 265 -18.14 7.12 5.14
N LEU A 266 -18.85 6.92 6.25
CA LEU A 266 -19.04 7.95 7.25
C LEU A 266 -17.72 8.38 7.91
N THR A 267 -16.86 7.41 8.24
CA THR A 267 -15.54 7.69 8.79
C THR A 267 -14.66 8.46 7.81
N ASP A 268 -14.71 8.10 6.53
CA ASP A 268 -13.92 8.76 5.49
C ASP A 268 -14.42 10.17 5.17
N ILE A 269 -15.75 10.40 5.14
CA ILE A 269 -16.33 11.75 5.02
C ILE A 269 -15.82 12.66 6.14
N THR A 270 -15.83 12.20 7.39
CA THR A 270 -15.33 13.00 8.50
C THR A 270 -13.82 13.29 8.38
N ARG A 271 -13.05 12.31 7.90
CA ARG A 271 -11.62 12.49 7.60
C ARG A 271 -11.39 13.51 6.50
N LEU A 272 -12.13 13.41 5.36
CA LEU A 272 -12.01 14.35 4.24
C LEU A 272 -12.39 15.77 4.64
N ALA A 273 -13.47 15.94 5.40
CA ALA A 273 -13.85 17.25 5.92
C ALA A 273 -12.74 17.85 6.77
N GLY A 274 -12.17 17.06 7.70
CA GLY A 274 -11.03 17.49 8.52
C GLY A 274 -9.81 17.88 7.67
N LEU A 275 -9.46 17.08 6.64
CA LEU A 275 -8.38 17.41 5.72
C LEU A 275 -8.64 18.68 4.93
N PHE A 276 -9.87 18.86 4.42
CA PHE A 276 -10.26 20.05 3.66
C PHE A 276 -10.04 21.32 4.48
N PHE A 277 -10.66 21.42 5.66
CA PHE A 277 -10.50 22.59 6.52
C PHE A 277 -9.06 22.79 6.97
N PHE A 278 -8.35 21.71 7.28
CA PHE A 278 -6.96 21.80 7.69
C PHE A 278 -6.07 22.41 6.60
N HIS A 279 -6.15 21.91 5.36
CA HIS A 279 -5.32 22.42 4.27
C HIS A 279 -5.78 23.79 3.77
N ALA A 280 -7.07 24.09 3.81
CA ALA A 280 -7.60 25.41 3.48
C ALA A 280 -7.11 26.51 4.43
N LEU A 281 -6.93 26.18 5.70
CA LEU A 281 -6.59 27.17 6.74
C LEU A 281 -5.09 27.23 7.05
N PHE A 282 -4.40 26.08 7.08
CA PHE A 282 -3.08 25.98 7.72
C PHE A 282 -1.93 25.59 6.80
N THR A 283 -2.18 25.09 5.57
CA THR A 283 -1.10 24.52 4.73
C THR A 283 -0.92 25.26 3.41
N PRO A 284 0.16 26.02 3.19
CA PRO A 284 0.47 26.60 1.89
C PRO A 284 0.86 25.52 0.86
N PRO A 285 0.57 25.75 -0.43
CA PRO A 285 -0.22 26.84 -1.04
C PRO A 285 -1.74 26.59 -0.95
N ARG A 286 -2.42 27.34 -0.07
CA ARG A 286 -3.83 27.07 0.29
C ARG A 286 -4.79 27.06 -0.91
N ARG A 287 -4.66 28.04 -1.82
CA ARG A 287 -5.54 28.15 -3.00
C ARG A 287 -5.43 26.94 -3.91
N GLU A 288 -4.22 26.47 -4.15
CA GLU A 288 -3.95 25.31 -4.99
C GLU A 288 -4.44 24.03 -4.32
N GLN A 289 -4.21 23.87 -3.00
CA GLN A 289 -4.74 22.74 -2.21
C GLN A 289 -6.26 22.65 -2.34
N VAL A 290 -6.96 23.78 -2.10
CA VAL A 290 -8.43 23.83 -2.19
C VAL A 290 -8.90 23.57 -3.62
N ALA A 291 -8.29 24.18 -4.62
CA ALA A 291 -8.65 23.99 -6.01
C ALA A 291 -8.54 22.52 -6.44
N MET A 292 -7.46 21.84 -6.04
CA MET A 292 -7.25 20.42 -6.37
C MET A 292 -8.20 19.51 -5.61
N MET A 293 -8.50 19.78 -4.33
CA MET A 293 -9.52 19.03 -3.57
C MET A 293 -10.90 19.18 -4.21
N LEU A 294 -11.32 20.39 -4.57
CA LEU A 294 -12.61 20.66 -5.24
C LEU A 294 -12.67 19.97 -6.61
N LYS A 295 -11.60 20.05 -7.41
CA LYS A 295 -11.51 19.34 -8.69
C LYS A 295 -11.65 17.83 -8.48
N GLY A 296 -11.01 17.26 -7.45
CA GLY A 296 -11.16 15.86 -7.09
C GLY A 296 -12.60 15.48 -6.75
N ILE A 297 -13.30 16.34 -5.98
CA ILE A 297 -14.72 16.13 -5.67
C ILE A 297 -15.56 16.12 -6.96
N VAL A 298 -15.38 17.09 -7.84
CA VAL A 298 -16.15 17.19 -9.10
C VAL A 298 -15.92 15.95 -9.97
N ASP A 299 -14.66 15.57 -10.18
CA ASP A 299 -14.32 14.42 -11.01
C ASP A 299 -14.80 13.10 -10.38
N GLY A 300 -14.72 12.96 -9.05
CA GLY A 300 -15.26 11.80 -8.32
C GLY A 300 -16.77 11.67 -8.43
N VAL A 301 -17.52 12.80 -8.32
CA VAL A 301 -18.97 12.80 -8.53
C VAL A 301 -19.34 12.46 -9.98
N ARG A 302 -18.53 12.89 -10.95
CA ARG A 302 -18.72 12.52 -12.37
C ARG A 302 -18.30 11.10 -12.70
N GLY A 303 -17.60 10.41 -11.80
CA GLY A 303 -17.10 9.05 -12.03
C GLY A 303 -15.84 8.98 -12.88
N HIS A 304 -15.09 10.08 -13.00
CA HIS A 304 -13.84 10.12 -13.76
C HIS A 304 -12.70 9.45 -13.00
N GLY A 305 -12.18 8.34 -13.52
CA GLY A 305 -11.02 7.62 -13.01
C GLY A 305 -9.75 7.90 -13.82
N GLY A 306 -8.66 7.21 -13.47
CA GLY A 306 -7.38 7.27 -14.19
C GLY A 306 -6.51 8.49 -13.83
N PRO A 307 -5.42 8.73 -14.61
CA PRO A 307 -4.52 9.85 -14.37
C PRO A 307 -5.16 11.20 -14.67
N LEU A 308 -4.82 12.21 -13.86
CA LEU A 308 -5.24 13.59 -14.12
C LEU A 308 -4.64 14.09 -15.46
N GLY A 309 -5.47 14.68 -16.33
CA GLY A 309 -5.02 15.24 -17.63
C GLY A 309 -5.24 14.33 -18.85
N ARG A 310 -5.82 13.14 -18.68
CA ARG A 310 -6.33 12.34 -19.80
C ARG A 310 -7.85 12.51 -19.88
N GLN A 311 -8.27 13.52 -20.61
CA GLN A 311 -9.61 13.66 -21.18
C GLN A 311 -9.48 13.94 -22.67
#